data_1f8367afc17459010069e44b00a4624d
#
_entry.id   1f8367afc17459010069e44b00a4624d
#
_cell.length_a   1.000
_cell.length_b   1.000
_cell.length_c   1.000
_cell.angle_alpha   90.00
_cell.angle_beta   90.00
_cell.angle_gamma   90.00
#
_symmetry.space_group_name_H-M   'P 1'
#
loop_
_entity.id
_entity.type
_entity.pdbx_description
1 polymer ?
#
loop_
_entity_poly.entity_id
_entity_poly.type
_entity_poly.pdbx_seq_one_letter_code
_entity_poly.pdbx_strand_id
1 'polypeptide(L)'
;MAELILTGFHSVEERVRMASAQKELVGSLHIFYSKPGPRIKKILEQAKKTGVAVSQVDDKVLDDMTKNLGNAERDHRGIVIKVTGENARSENIVDFDNWLSDVGSKTEERCTVVVLDCVTDPHNVGAIIRSADQFGSSLVIMPERHSANNVNDNDVIARSSAGASAWVPVSVVKNLVRTVEKLKENGFWVYGADAGGVSVEEGKFSKKSVLVMGSEGTGISRLLKEQCDSIVSIPTCGKIDSLNVSVATGVLLYEIYRQSK
;
A
#
# COMPACT_ATOMS: atom_id res chain seq x y z
N MET A 1 -17.86 -19.00 -2.84
CA MET A 1 -17.15 -17.98 -3.62
C MET A 1 -16.72 -16.90 -2.67
N ALA A 2 -15.48 -16.39 -2.79
CA ALA A 2 -15.01 -15.30 -1.93
C ALA A 2 -15.81 -14.04 -2.26
N GLU A 3 -16.22 -13.31 -1.22
CA GLU A 3 -16.90 -12.02 -1.32
C GLU A 3 -16.13 -11.00 -0.49
N LEU A 4 -15.91 -9.80 -1.03
CA LEU A 4 -15.33 -8.67 -0.34
C LEU A 4 -16.30 -7.51 -0.39
N ILE A 5 -16.55 -6.90 0.77
CA ILE A 5 -17.41 -5.71 0.91
C ILE A 5 -16.49 -4.53 1.24
N LEU A 6 -16.54 -3.50 0.42
CA LEU A 6 -15.79 -2.26 0.66
C LEU A 6 -16.76 -1.10 0.80
N THR A 7 -16.47 -0.20 1.72
CA THR A 7 -17.31 0.95 2.07
C THR A 7 -16.59 2.27 1.82
N GLY A 8 -17.34 3.34 1.77
CA GLY A 8 -16.82 4.69 1.61
C GLY A 8 -16.49 5.07 0.16
N PHE A 9 -16.47 6.38 -0.08
CA PHE A 9 -16.38 6.91 -1.45
C PHE A 9 -15.08 6.57 -2.16
N HIS A 10 -13.95 6.63 -1.45
CA HIS A 10 -12.63 6.41 -2.07
C HIS A 10 -12.45 4.98 -2.54
N SER A 11 -12.81 4.00 -1.70
CA SER A 11 -12.70 2.58 -2.06
C SER A 11 -13.56 2.24 -3.26
N VAL A 12 -14.79 2.80 -3.33
CA VAL A 12 -15.70 2.57 -4.45
C VAL A 12 -15.20 3.27 -5.72
N GLU A 13 -14.80 4.56 -5.63
CA GLU A 13 -14.24 5.32 -6.76
C GLU A 13 -13.06 4.59 -7.39
N GLU A 14 -12.18 4.06 -6.55
CA GLU A 14 -10.98 3.39 -7.00
C GLU A 14 -11.26 2.06 -7.71
N ARG A 15 -12.13 1.23 -7.14
CA ARG A 15 -12.54 -0.03 -7.81
C ARG A 15 -13.19 0.23 -9.17
N VAL A 16 -13.99 1.28 -9.28
CA VAL A 16 -14.57 1.69 -10.58
C VAL A 16 -13.48 2.18 -11.54
N ARG A 17 -12.45 2.88 -11.05
CA ARG A 17 -11.31 3.32 -11.86
C ARG A 17 -10.50 2.12 -12.37
N MET A 18 -10.22 1.14 -11.49
CA MET A 18 -9.55 -0.10 -11.89
C MET A 18 -10.33 -0.86 -12.96
N ALA A 19 -11.64 -1.01 -12.80
CA ALA A 19 -12.50 -1.64 -13.80
C ALA A 19 -12.52 -0.89 -15.15
N SER A 20 -12.24 0.41 -15.14
CA SER A 20 -12.08 1.21 -16.36
C SER A 20 -10.80 0.84 -17.14
N ALA A 21 -9.74 0.47 -16.41
CA ALA A 21 -8.46 0.04 -16.98
C ALA A 21 -8.44 -1.47 -17.31
N GLN A 22 -9.13 -2.29 -16.51
CA GLN A 22 -9.15 -3.75 -16.61
C GLN A 22 -10.61 -4.24 -16.75
N LYS A 23 -11.07 -4.40 -18.00
CA LYS A 23 -12.47 -4.77 -18.30
C LYS A 23 -12.91 -6.10 -17.69
N GLU A 24 -11.97 -6.99 -17.40
CA GLU A 24 -12.21 -8.29 -16.76
C GLU A 24 -12.77 -8.18 -15.35
N LEU A 25 -12.48 -7.07 -14.65
CA LEU A 25 -12.99 -6.81 -13.30
C LEU A 25 -14.47 -6.43 -13.27
N VAL A 26 -15.03 -5.91 -14.37
CA VAL A 26 -16.37 -5.35 -14.43
C VAL A 26 -17.44 -6.33 -13.94
N GLY A 27 -17.37 -7.59 -14.38
CA GLY A 27 -18.35 -8.63 -14.01
C GLY A 27 -18.30 -9.08 -12.54
N SER A 28 -17.20 -8.77 -11.83
CA SER A 28 -17.03 -9.11 -10.43
C SER A 28 -17.46 -7.99 -9.48
N LEU A 29 -17.78 -6.80 -9.99
CA LEU A 29 -18.10 -5.62 -9.20
C LEU A 29 -19.61 -5.31 -9.21
N HIS A 30 -20.18 -5.00 -8.04
CA HIS A 30 -21.54 -4.53 -7.91
C HIS A 30 -21.64 -3.42 -6.85
N ILE A 31 -22.09 -2.25 -7.25
CA ILE A 31 -22.28 -1.10 -6.36
C ILE A 31 -23.70 -1.08 -5.85
N PHE A 32 -23.83 -0.95 -4.53
CA PHE A 32 -25.10 -0.71 -3.83
C PHE A 32 -25.09 0.69 -3.24
N TYR A 33 -26.16 1.44 -3.40
CA TYR A 33 -26.27 2.80 -2.86
C TYR A 33 -27.68 3.10 -2.39
N SER A 34 -27.81 4.00 -1.43
CA SER A 34 -29.12 4.42 -0.90
C SER A 34 -29.57 5.76 -1.49
N LYS A 35 -29.12 6.87 -0.94
CA LYS A 35 -29.49 8.22 -1.37
C LYS A 35 -28.36 8.85 -2.18
N PRO A 36 -28.56 9.13 -3.48
CA PRO A 36 -27.51 9.64 -4.34
C PRO A 36 -27.22 11.13 -4.10
N GLY A 37 -26.31 11.42 -3.18
CA GLY A 37 -25.70 12.74 -3.04
C GLY A 37 -24.77 13.07 -4.22
N PRO A 38 -24.24 14.31 -4.31
CA PRO A 38 -23.44 14.75 -5.46
C PRO A 38 -22.25 13.83 -5.79
N ARG A 39 -21.54 13.34 -4.76
CA ARG A 39 -20.39 12.47 -4.93
C ARG A 39 -20.79 11.07 -5.40
N ILE A 40 -21.87 10.52 -4.85
CA ILE A 40 -22.41 9.23 -5.29
C ILE A 40 -22.84 9.31 -6.75
N LYS A 41 -23.53 10.38 -7.17
CA LYS A 41 -23.94 10.57 -8.57
C LYS A 41 -22.75 10.51 -9.52
N LYS A 42 -21.62 11.17 -9.17
CA LYS A 42 -20.40 11.14 -9.97
C LYS A 42 -19.82 9.72 -10.09
N ILE A 43 -19.82 8.95 -8.98
CA ILE A 43 -19.37 7.55 -8.96
C ILE A 43 -20.27 6.70 -9.86
N LEU A 44 -21.58 6.85 -9.76
CA LEU A 44 -22.55 6.10 -10.56
C LEU A 44 -22.44 6.41 -12.06
N GLU A 45 -22.18 7.66 -12.43
CA GLU A 45 -21.93 8.04 -13.83
C GLU A 45 -20.67 7.35 -14.37
N GLN A 46 -19.63 7.27 -13.56
CA GLN A 46 -18.40 6.58 -13.94
C GLN A 46 -18.60 5.06 -14.00
N ALA A 47 -19.29 4.47 -13.03
CA ALA A 47 -19.67 3.07 -13.02
C ALA A 47 -20.49 2.69 -14.27
N LYS A 48 -21.43 3.53 -14.66
CA LYS A 48 -22.22 3.32 -15.89
C LYS A 48 -21.36 3.33 -17.15
N LYS A 49 -20.38 4.23 -17.24
CA LYS A 49 -19.44 4.28 -18.38
C LYS A 49 -18.55 3.04 -18.46
N THR A 50 -18.20 2.47 -17.32
CA THR A 50 -17.37 1.25 -17.24
C THR A 50 -18.17 -0.04 -17.36
N GLY A 51 -19.49 0.00 -17.24
CA GLY A 51 -20.36 -1.17 -17.26
C GLY A 51 -20.49 -1.90 -15.92
N VAL A 52 -20.01 -1.31 -14.82
CA VAL A 52 -20.16 -1.87 -13.47
C VAL A 52 -21.62 -1.86 -13.06
N ALA A 53 -22.12 -2.99 -12.53
CA ALA A 53 -23.48 -3.13 -12.06
C ALA A 53 -23.76 -2.19 -10.87
N VAL A 54 -24.95 -1.57 -10.87
CA VAL A 54 -25.39 -0.67 -9.78
C VAL A 54 -26.80 -0.99 -9.35
N SER A 55 -27.07 -0.97 -8.05
CA SER A 55 -28.41 -1.17 -7.48
C SER A 55 -28.70 -0.14 -6.40
N GLN A 56 -29.87 0.48 -6.48
CA GLN A 56 -30.38 1.30 -5.40
C GLN A 56 -31.07 0.44 -4.36
N VAL A 57 -30.75 0.62 -3.10
CA VAL A 57 -31.29 -0.14 -1.97
C VAL A 57 -31.59 0.79 -0.79
N ASP A 58 -32.32 0.28 0.21
CA ASP A 58 -32.50 1.01 1.46
C ASP A 58 -31.24 1.02 2.33
N ASP A 59 -31.08 2.05 3.18
CA ASP A 59 -29.95 2.16 4.13
C ASP A 59 -29.80 0.89 5.00
N LYS A 60 -30.93 0.28 5.40
CA LYS A 60 -30.92 -0.98 6.16
C LYS A 60 -30.22 -2.13 5.45
N VAL A 61 -30.31 -2.19 4.12
CA VAL A 61 -29.60 -3.22 3.33
C VAL A 61 -28.11 -2.96 3.36
N LEU A 62 -27.67 -1.70 3.27
CA LEU A 62 -26.26 -1.33 3.40
C LEU A 62 -25.73 -1.61 4.80
N ASP A 63 -26.52 -1.30 5.85
CA ASP A 63 -26.20 -1.66 7.25
C ASP A 63 -26.03 -3.17 7.41
N ASP A 64 -26.92 -3.97 6.82
CA ASP A 64 -26.83 -5.42 6.86
C ASP A 64 -25.62 -5.99 6.12
N MET A 65 -25.27 -5.39 4.97
CA MET A 65 -24.08 -5.78 4.22
C MET A 65 -22.78 -5.50 4.99
N THR A 66 -22.76 -4.46 5.82
CA THR A 66 -21.58 -4.00 6.55
C THR A 66 -21.52 -4.44 8.00
N LYS A 67 -22.54 -5.13 8.52
CA LYS A 67 -22.67 -5.50 9.96
C LYS A 67 -21.51 -6.31 10.53
N ASN A 68 -20.85 -7.13 9.70
CA ASN A 68 -19.72 -7.97 10.11
C ASN A 68 -18.36 -7.27 9.95
N LEU A 69 -18.34 -6.05 9.44
CA LEU A 69 -17.12 -5.25 9.26
C LEU A 69 -16.74 -4.54 10.56
N GLY A 70 -15.53 -4.01 10.63
CA GLY A 70 -15.07 -3.18 11.73
C GLY A 70 -15.92 -1.92 11.94
N ASN A 71 -15.89 -1.31 13.13
CA ASN A 71 -16.72 -0.14 13.44
C ASN A 71 -16.53 1.03 12.47
N ALA A 72 -15.33 1.21 11.95
CA ALA A 72 -15.01 2.25 10.97
C ALA A 72 -15.56 1.92 9.57
N GLU A 73 -15.67 0.64 9.23
CA GLU A 73 -16.15 0.12 7.94
C GLU A 73 -17.68 0.12 7.84
N ARG A 74 -18.36 0.12 8.98
CA ARG A 74 -19.84 0.23 9.03
C ARG A 74 -20.34 1.60 8.56
N ASP A 75 -19.50 2.65 8.62
CA ASP A 75 -19.83 3.98 8.08
C ASP A 75 -19.76 3.97 6.55
N HIS A 76 -20.75 3.32 5.92
CA HIS A 76 -20.83 3.16 4.46
C HIS A 76 -21.15 4.45 3.70
N ARG A 77 -21.56 5.53 4.39
CA ARG A 77 -21.89 6.84 3.79
C ARG A 77 -22.86 6.77 2.61
N GLY A 78 -23.76 5.78 2.65
CA GLY A 78 -24.79 5.57 1.63
C GLY A 78 -24.29 4.86 0.36
N ILE A 79 -23.09 4.26 0.35
CA ILE A 79 -22.55 3.52 -0.80
C ILE A 79 -21.63 2.37 -0.34
N VAL A 80 -21.79 1.23 -0.99
CA VAL A 80 -21.02 0.00 -0.77
C VAL A 80 -20.68 -0.61 -2.12
N ILE A 81 -19.50 -1.19 -2.28
CA ILE A 81 -19.18 -2.04 -3.44
C ILE A 81 -18.92 -3.47 -2.97
N LYS A 82 -19.56 -4.41 -3.63
CA LYS A 82 -19.35 -5.84 -3.47
C LYS A 82 -18.46 -6.34 -4.60
N VAL A 83 -17.40 -7.04 -4.24
CA VAL A 83 -16.49 -7.72 -5.16
C VAL A 83 -16.69 -9.23 -5.00
N THR A 84 -16.81 -9.98 -6.08
CA THR A 84 -17.08 -11.43 -6.06
C THR A 84 -16.03 -12.20 -6.86
N GLY A 85 -15.86 -13.50 -6.54
CA GLY A 85 -14.98 -14.40 -7.27
C GLY A 85 -13.50 -14.27 -6.85
N GLU A 86 -12.60 -14.60 -7.75
CA GLU A 86 -11.13 -14.51 -7.51
C GLU A 86 -10.70 -13.06 -7.25
N ASN A 87 -11.38 -12.10 -7.85
CA ASN A 87 -11.16 -10.66 -7.66
C ASN A 87 -11.57 -10.14 -6.26
N ALA A 88 -12.26 -10.94 -5.45
CA ALA A 88 -12.49 -10.67 -4.04
C ALA A 88 -11.25 -10.95 -3.17
N ARG A 89 -10.27 -11.70 -3.70
CA ARG A 89 -8.92 -11.74 -3.14
C ARG A 89 -8.20 -10.51 -3.68
N SER A 90 -7.57 -9.75 -2.82
CA SER A 90 -6.81 -8.59 -3.27
C SER A 90 -5.60 -9.09 -4.06
N GLU A 91 -5.61 -8.85 -5.35
CA GLU A 91 -4.52 -9.16 -6.28
C GLU A 91 -3.21 -8.47 -5.91
N ASN A 92 -3.27 -7.46 -5.04
CA ASN A 92 -2.10 -6.73 -4.59
C ASN A 92 -1.32 -7.42 -3.46
N ILE A 93 -1.88 -8.44 -2.79
CA ILE A 93 -1.10 -9.27 -1.86
C ILE A 93 -0.39 -10.34 -2.66
N VAL A 94 0.91 -10.21 -2.76
CA VAL A 94 1.75 -11.08 -3.59
C VAL A 94 2.63 -11.99 -2.74
N ASP A 95 2.85 -13.21 -3.22
CA ASP A 95 3.89 -14.07 -2.67
C ASP A 95 5.26 -13.51 -3.04
N PHE A 96 6.11 -13.35 -2.03
CA PHE A 96 7.42 -12.72 -2.20
C PHE A 96 8.34 -13.49 -3.16
N ASP A 97 8.38 -14.82 -3.04
CA ASP A 97 9.31 -15.64 -3.84
C ASP A 97 8.89 -15.65 -5.32
N ASN A 98 7.58 -15.70 -5.61
CA ASN A 98 7.05 -15.57 -6.95
C ASN A 98 7.34 -14.19 -7.55
N TRP A 99 7.06 -13.12 -6.78
CA TRP A 99 7.35 -11.75 -7.21
C TRP A 99 8.84 -11.55 -7.51
N LEU A 100 9.71 -12.04 -6.63
CA LEU A 100 11.17 -11.91 -6.79
C LEU A 100 11.66 -12.65 -8.04
N SER A 101 11.10 -13.82 -8.37
CA SER A 101 11.43 -14.58 -9.56
C SER A 101 11.09 -13.80 -10.84
N ASP A 102 9.95 -13.11 -10.86
CA ASP A 102 9.50 -12.30 -12.00
C ASP A 102 10.36 -11.04 -12.20
N VAL A 103 10.77 -10.39 -11.11
CA VAL A 103 11.56 -9.15 -11.14
C VAL A 103 13.06 -9.43 -11.24
N GLY A 104 13.53 -10.55 -10.69
CA GLY A 104 14.94 -10.96 -10.72
C GLY A 104 15.49 -11.08 -12.14
N SER A 105 14.66 -11.54 -13.08
CA SER A 105 15.00 -11.69 -14.49
C SER A 105 15.12 -10.36 -15.27
N LYS A 106 14.58 -9.26 -14.75
CA LYS A 106 14.57 -7.93 -15.39
C LYS A 106 15.72 -7.07 -14.85
N THR A 107 16.90 -7.22 -15.41
CA THR A 107 18.14 -6.60 -14.90
C THR A 107 18.25 -5.10 -15.14
N GLU A 108 17.52 -4.53 -16.09
CA GLU A 108 17.71 -3.14 -16.52
C GLU A 108 16.66 -2.15 -16.00
N GLU A 109 15.52 -2.64 -15.52
CA GLU A 109 14.44 -1.80 -15.04
C GLU A 109 14.69 -1.33 -13.61
N ARG A 110 14.29 -0.08 -13.34
CA ARG A 110 14.26 0.43 -11.98
C ARG A 110 13.27 -0.36 -11.14
N CYS A 111 13.72 -0.81 -9.98
CA CYS A 111 12.87 -1.50 -9.01
C CYS A 111 13.15 -0.96 -7.60
N THR A 112 12.15 -0.37 -6.98
CA THR A 112 12.22 0.15 -5.60
C THR A 112 11.30 -0.68 -4.70
N VAL A 113 11.88 -1.26 -3.66
CA VAL A 113 11.16 -2.03 -2.63
C VAL A 113 11.18 -1.27 -1.32
N VAL A 114 10.07 -1.19 -0.63
CA VAL A 114 9.98 -0.63 0.73
C VAL A 114 9.81 -1.76 1.72
N VAL A 115 10.65 -1.82 2.75
CA VAL A 115 10.57 -2.80 3.85
C VAL A 115 10.22 -2.06 5.13
N LEU A 116 9.12 -2.48 5.78
CA LEU A 116 8.62 -1.87 7.02
C LEU A 116 8.95 -2.77 8.20
N ASP A 117 9.86 -2.33 9.07
CA ASP A 117 10.23 -3.06 10.28
C ASP A 117 9.44 -2.54 11.49
N CYS A 118 8.48 -3.34 11.95
CA CYS A 118 7.65 -3.04 13.13
C CYS A 118 6.85 -1.71 13.02
N VAL A 119 6.38 -1.35 11.84
CA VAL A 119 5.43 -0.23 11.67
C VAL A 119 4.03 -0.72 11.99
N THR A 120 3.53 -0.39 13.19
CA THR A 120 2.27 -0.92 13.74
C THR A 120 1.07 -0.01 13.58
N ASP A 121 1.28 1.30 13.36
CA ASP A 121 0.19 2.24 13.14
C ASP A 121 -0.35 2.12 11.71
N PRO A 122 -1.64 1.74 11.53
CA PRO A 122 -2.25 1.63 10.22
C PRO A 122 -2.34 2.97 9.46
N HIS A 123 -2.34 4.11 10.14
CA HIS A 123 -2.27 5.42 9.47
C HIS A 123 -0.93 5.61 8.76
N ASN A 124 0.17 5.25 9.43
CA ASN A 124 1.50 5.31 8.84
C ASN A 124 1.66 4.32 7.69
N VAL A 125 1.20 3.07 7.86
CA VAL A 125 1.23 2.06 6.78
C VAL A 125 0.48 2.56 5.55
N GLY A 126 -0.73 3.08 5.71
CA GLY A 126 -1.51 3.62 4.59
C GLY A 126 -0.85 4.81 3.91
N ALA A 127 -0.28 5.76 4.68
CA ALA A 127 0.44 6.90 4.13
C ALA A 127 1.72 6.48 3.38
N ILE A 128 2.42 5.45 3.85
CA ILE A 128 3.58 4.86 3.18
C ILE A 128 3.15 4.21 1.86
N ILE A 129 2.10 3.39 1.85
CA ILE A 129 1.56 2.76 0.63
C ILE A 129 1.17 3.83 -0.40
N ARG A 130 0.57 4.94 0.04
CA ARG A 130 0.26 6.07 -0.84
C ARG A 130 1.51 6.69 -1.44
N SER A 131 2.57 6.88 -0.66
CA SER A 131 3.84 7.40 -1.14
C SER A 131 4.52 6.40 -2.10
N ALA A 132 4.44 5.10 -1.80
CA ALA A 132 4.91 4.02 -2.67
C ALA A 132 4.25 4.05 -4.05
N ASP A 133 2.92 4.27 -4.11
CA ASP A 133 2.18 4.48 -5.35
C ASP A 133 2.71 5.69 -6.13
N GLN A 134 2.79 6.85 -5.48
CA GLN A 134 3.15 8.11 -6.13
C GLN A 134 4.58 8.13 -6.69
N PHE A 135 5.51 7.41 -6.06
CA PHE A 135 6.92 7.38 -6.46
C PHE A 135 7.32 6.07 -7.16
N GLY A 136 6.34 5.21 -7.48
CA GLY A 136 6.52 4.02 -8.30
C GLY A 136 7.34 2.92 -7.61
N SER A 137 7.09 2.67 -6.32
CA SER A 137 7.64 1.50 -5.65
C SER A 137 7.01 0.23 -6.20
N SER A 138 7.81 -0.78 -6.43
CA SER A 138 7.40 -2.04 -7.03
C SER A 138 6.79 -3.01 -6.01
N LEU A 139 7.13 -2.87 -4.73
CA LEU A 139 6.66 -3.74 -3.65
C LEU A 139 6.81 -3.04 -2.29
N VAL A 140 5.83 -3.27 -1.41
CA VAL A 140 5.94 -2.97 0.03
C VAL A 140 5.97 -4.30 0.79
N ILE A 141 6.96 -4.50 1.66
CA ILE A 141 7.15 -5.73 2.44
C ILE A 141 6.92 -5.43 3.92
N MET A 142 6.14 -6.26 4.58
CA MET A 142 5.83 -6.17 6.00
C MET A 142 5.97 -7.52 6.71
N PRO A 143 6.31 -7.56 8.00
CA PRO A 143 6.35 -8.82 8.74
C PRO A 143 4.94 -9.27 9.14
N GLU A 144 4.75 -10.59 9.29
CA GLU A 144 3.50 -11.18 9.80
C GLU A 144 3.16 -10.74 11.25
N ARG A 145 4.17 -10.39 12.02
CA ARG A 145 4.03 -10.01 13.42
C ARG A 145 4.55 -8.60 13.65
N HIS A 146 3.94 -7.90 14.61
CA HIS A 146 4.34 -6.54 14.99
C HIS A 146 4.24 -5.53 13.83
N SER A 147 3.20 -5.68 12.99
CA SER A 147 2.91 -4.78 11.89
C SER A 147 1.39 -4.72 11.64
N ALA A 148 0.91 -3.61 11.11
CA ALA A 148 -0.46 -3.48 10.61
C ALA A 148 -0.53 -4.09 9.19
N ASN A 149 -0.37 -5.41 9.10
CA ASN A 149 -0.24 -6.15 7.83
C ASN A 149 -1.56 -6.63 7.21
N ASN A 150 -2.69 -6.38 7.86
CA ASN A 150 -4.03 -6.66 7.33
C ASN A 150 -4.49 -5.56 6.33
N VAL A 151 -3.67 -5.30 5.33
CA VAL A 151 -3.76 -4.13 4.42
C VAL A 151 -5.11 -4.03 3.74
N ASN A 152 -5.72 -5.17 3.42
CA ASN A 152 -6.95 -5.23 2.64
C ASN A 152 -8.22 -5.21 3.48
N ASP A 153 -8.08 -5.59 4.76
CA ASP A 153 -9.20 -5.66 5.71
C ASP A 153 -9.14 -4.51 6.73
N ASN A 154 -8.33 -3.47 6.45
CA ASN A 154 -8.13 -2.35 7.35
C ASN A 154 -8.53 -1.01 6.70
N ASP A 155 -9.67 -0.51 7.11
CA ASP A 155 -10.23 0.76 6.65
C ASP A 155 -9.34 1.98 6.90
N VAL A 156 -8.58 1.96 7.99
CA VAL A 156 -7.65 3.05 8.29
C VAL A 156 -6.57 3.09 7.23
N ILE A 157 -6.03 1.92 6.84
CA ILE A 157 -5.06 1.80 5.74
C ILE A 157 -5.69 2.23 4.42
N ALA A 158 -6.89 1.76 4.11
CA ALA A 158 -7.59 2.12 2.88
C ALA A 158 -7.82 3.63 2.77
N ARG A 159 -8.22 4.29 3.87
CA ARG A 159 -8.44 5.74 3.90
C ARG A 159 -7.14 6.54 3.84
N SER A 160 -6.14 6.19 4.64
CA SER A 160 -4.86 6.91 4.69
C SER A 160 -4.04 6.72 3.42
N SER A 161 -4.18 5.56 2.75
CA SER A 161 -3.60 5.32 1.43
C SER A 161 -4.38 6.00 0.29
N ALA A 162 -5.53 6.61 0.55
CA ALA A 162 -6.47 7.12 -0.47
C ALA A 162 -6.86 6.04 -1.49
N GLY A 163 -6.93 4.78 -1.05
CA GLY A 163 -7.28 3.62 -1.87
C GLY A 163 -6.09 2.90 -2.51
N ALA A 164 -4.86 3.45 -2.45
CA ALA A 164 -3.67 2.84 -3.07
C ALA A 164 -3.36 1.43 -2.53
N SER A 165 -3.82 1.11 -1.32
CA SER A 165 -3.74 -0.24 -0.75
C SER A 165 -4.48 -1.31 -1.55
N ALA A 166 -5.30 -0.94 -2.52
CA ALA A 166 -6.02 -1.89 -3.35
C ALA A 166 -5.21 -2.39 -4.56
N TRP A 167 -4.11 -1.72 -4.94
CA TRP A 167 -3.32 -2.09 -6.13
C TRP A 167 -1.80 -2.05 -5.93
N VAL A 168 -1.28 -1.32 -4.96
CA VAL A 168 0.16 -1.36 -4.66
C VAL A 168 0.51 -2.77 -4.20
N PRO A 169 1.48 -3.44 -4.84
CA PRO A 169 1.88 -4.78 -4.42
C PRO A 169 2.41 -4.79 -2.99
N VAL A 170 1.87 -5.67 -2.18
CA VAL A 170 2.28 -5.86 -0.78
C VAL A 170 2.60 -7.32 -0.55
N SER A 171 3.70 -7.60 0.14
CA SER A 171 4.04 -8.94 0.59
C SER A 171 4.19 -9.00 2.10
N VAL A 172 3.53 -9.97 2.72
CA VAL A 172 3.63 -10.24 4.16
C VAL A 172 4.54 -11.45 4.36
N VAL A 173 5.64 -11.25 5.08
CA VAL A 173 6.70 -12.25 5.21
C VAL A 173 6.98 -12.64 6.67
N LYS A 174 7.44 -13.85 6.89
CA LYS A 174 7.77 -14.36 8.25
C LYS A 174 9.06 -13.78 8.82
N ASN A 175 10.03 -13.46 7.94
CA ASN A 175 11.37 -13.08 8.37
C ASN A 175 11.96 -12.02 7.42
N LEU A 176 12.00 -10.77 7.87
CA LEU A 176 12.50 -9.64 7.08
C LEU A 176 14.00 -9.78 6.75
N VAL A 177 14.82 -10.28 7.69
CA VAL A 177 16.26 -10.47 7.49
C VAL A 177 16.51 -11.39 6.29
N ARG A 178 15.91 -12.58 6.31
CA ARG A 178 16.04 -13.53 5.20
C ARG A 178 15.46 -13.00 3.88
N THR A 179 14.41 -12.20 3.96
CA THR A 179 13.80 -11.57 2.78
C THR A 179 14.74 -10.55 2.15
N VAL A 180 15.39 -9.72 2.99
CA VAL A 180 16.39 -8.75 2.54
C VAL A 180 17.64 -9.43 1.98
N GLU A 181 18.11 -10.52 2.60
CA GLU A 181 19.22 -11.34 2.06
C GLU A 181 18.90 -11.82 0.63
N LYS A 182 17.70 -12.38 0.40
CA LYS A 182 17.27 -12.79 -0.95
C LYS A 182 17.22 -11.63 -1.95
N LEU A 183 16.79 -10.44 -1.53
CA LEU A 183 16.82 -9.24 -2.39
C LEU A 183 18.27 -8.88 -2.77
N LYS A 184 19.20 -8.91 -1.82
CA LYS A 184 20.64 -8.66 -2.09
C LYS A 184 21.22 -9.68 -3.07
N GLU A 185 20.92 -10.97 -2.93
CA GLU A 185 21.31 -12.03 -3.86
C GLU A 185 20.79 -11.79 -5.28
N ASN A 186 19.69 -11.03 -5.42
CA ASN A 186 19.09 -10.63 -6.70
C ASN A 186 19.50 -9.21 -7.18
N GLY A 187 20.59 -8.68 -6.61
CA GLY A 187 21.22 -7.43 -7.06
C GLY A 187 20.59 -6.14 -6.52
N PHE A 188 19.78 -6.22 -5.48
CA PHE A 188 19.27 -5.04 -4.80
C PHE A 188 20.29 -4.49 -3.82
N TRP A 189 20.43 -3.16 -3.78
CA TRP A 189 21.18 -2.44 -2.78
C TRP A 189 20.25 -1.97 -1.65
N VAL A 190 20.61 -2.24 -0.41
CA VAL A 190 19.76 -2.04 0.76
C VAL A 190 20.15 -0.78 1.52
N TYR A 191 19.23 0.16 1.61
CA TYR A 191 19.35 1.42 2.33
C TYR A 191 18.47 1.39 3.58
N GLY A 192 19.08 1.51 4.75
CA GLY A 192 18.37 1.67 6.02
C GLY A 192 18.20 3.15 6.36
N ALA A 193 16.99 3.57 6.68
CA ALA A 193 16.71 4.94 7.11
C ALA A 193 16.97 5.12 8.62
N ASP A 194 17.92 5.98 8.97
CA ASP A 194 18.27 6.29 10.36
C ASP A 194 18.91 7.68 10.44
N ALA A 195 18.62 8.45 11.49
CA ALA A 195 19.10 9.82 11.65
C ALA A 195 20.65 9.94 11.70
N GLY A 196 21.35 8.86 12.10
CA GLY A 196 22.81 8.80 12.13
C GLY A 196 23.46 8.36 10.82
N GLY A 197 22.71 8.26 9.73
CA GLY A 197 23.21 7.83 8.43
C GLY A 197 23.90 8.96 7.62
N VAL A 198 24.38 8.58 6.42
CA VAL A 198 24.87 9.53 5.43
C VAL A 198 23.72 10.32 4.83
N SER A 199 23.91 11.64 4.61
CA SER A 199 22.87 12.46 3.98
C SER A 199 22.48 11.92 2.61
N VAL A 200 21.18 11.83 2.35
CA VAL A 200 20.64 11.43 1.03
C VAL A 200 21.04 12.39 -0.09
N GLU A 201 21.46 13.60 0.24
CA GLU A 201 21.97 14.60 -0.73
C GLU A 201 23.34 14.23 -1.28
N GLU A 202 24.14 13.47 -0.52
CA GLU A 202 25.52 13.10 -0.87
C GLU A 202 25.60 11.75 -1.63
N GLY A 203 24.55 10.93 -1.52
CA GLY A 203 24.52 9.57 -2.04
C GLY A 203 23.77 9.42 -3.36
N LYS A 204 24.08 8.35 -4.11
CA LYS A 204 23.29 7.91 -5.25
C LYS A 204 22.58 6.60 -4.92
N PHE A 205 21.29 6.55 -5.23
CA PHE A 205 20.52 5.32 -5.10
C PHE A 205 20.74 4.39 -6.31
N SER A 206 20.85 3.10 -6.03
CA SER A 206 20.93 2.06 -7.05
C SER A 206 19.61 1.95 -7.84
N LYS A 207 19.67 1.48 -9.09
CA LYS A 207 18.46 1.19 -9.87
C LYS A 207 17.56 0.17 -9.18
N LYS A 208 18.14 -0.89 -8.60
CA LYS A 208 17.46 -1.84 -7.72
C LYS A 208 17.73 -1.44 -6.28
N SER A 209 16.76 -0.81 -5.64
CA SER A 209 16.88 -0.25 -4.29
C SER A 209 15.88 -0.89 -3.33
N VAL A 210 16.35 -1.22 -2.14
CA VAL A 210 15.50 -1.55 -0.99
C VAL A 210 15.62 -0.41 0.02
N LEU A 211 14.49 0.18 0.40
CA LEU A 211 14.41 1.17 1.47
C LEU A 211 13.83 0.52 2.72
N VAL A 212 14.63 0.37 3.75
CA VAL A 212 14.21 -0.19 5.05
C VAL A 212 13.83 0.95 5.98
N MET A 213 12.61 0.93 6.46
CA MET A 213 12.04 1.88 7.41
C MET A 213 11.78 1.19 8.73
N GLY A 214 12.28 1.76 9.82
CA GLY A 214 12.07 1.23 11.17
C GLY A 214 10.85 1.84 11.85
N SER A 215 10.52 1.31 13.03
CA SER A 215 9.43 1.82 13.86
C SER A 215 9.76 3.17 14.49
N GLU A 216 8.71 3.92 14.85
CA GLU A 216 8.85 5.14 15.64
C GLU A 216 9.40 4.80 17.04
N GLY A 217 10.51 5.41 17.40
CA GLY A 217 11.17 5.26 18.70
C GLY A 217 12.31 4.24 18.74
N THR A 218 12.17 3.03 18.20
CA THR A 218 13.27 2.03 18.20
C THR A 218 14.06 1.96 16.91
N GLY A 219 13.55 2.55 15.83
CA GLY A 219 14.19 2.50 14.52
C GLY A 219 14.18 1.10 13.90
N ILE A 220 15.18 0.81 13.09
CA ILE A 220 15.38 -0.48 12.45
C ILE A 220 15.97 -1.46 13.45
N SER A 221 15.42 -2.67 13.54
CA SER A 221 15.94 -3.74 14.40
C SER A 221 17.39 -4.08 14.05
N ARG A 222 18.19 -4.41 15.08
CA ARG A 222 19.64 -4.61 14.95
C ARG A 222 20.02 -5.57 13.82
N LEU A 223 19.38 -6.74 13.77
CA LEU A 223 19.70 -7.75 12.76
C LEU A 223 19.34 -7.30 11.33
N LEU A 224 18.27 -6.54 11.17
CA LEU A 224 17.89 -6.00 9.86
C LEU A 224 18.79 -4.83 9.46
N LYS A 225 19.23 -4.01 10.43
CA LYS A 225 20.19 -2.91 10.20
C LYS A 225 21.54 -3.44 9.75
N GLU A 226 21.98 -4.59 10.26
CA GLU A 226 23.21 -5.28 9.85
C GLU A 226 23.15 -5.79 8.39
N GLN A 227 21.95 -5.95 7.81
CA GLN A 227 21.76 -6.31 6.39
C GLN A 227 21.81 -5.11 5.45
N CYS A 228 21.68 -3.89 5.97
CA CYS A 228 21.73 -2.69 5.14
C CYS A 228 23.15 -2.46 4.60
N ASP A 229 23.26 -2.19 3.30
CA ASP A 229 24.53 -1.85 2.65
C ASP A 229 24.95 -0.41 2.95
N SER A 230 23.97 0.46 3.20
CA SER A 230 24.17 1.86 3.58
C SER A 230 23.07 2.31 4.54
N ILE A 231 23.44 3.16 5.49
CA ILE A 231 22.49 3.86 6.35
C ILE A 231 22.39 5.30 5.83
N VAL A 232 21.16 5.73 5.55
CA VAL A 232 20.88 7.05 4.98
C VAL A 232 20.04 7.90 5.93
N SER A 233 20.27 9.20 5.90
CA SER A 233 19.56 10.17 6.73
C SER A 233 18.98 11.32 5.90
N ILE A 234 17.88 11.88 6.38
CA ILE A 234 17.30 13.11 5.85
C ILE A 234 17.86 14.28 6.67
N PRO A 235 18.54 15.25 6.05
CA PRO A 235 19.00 16.45 6.76
C PRO A 235 17.80 17.22 7.31
N THR A 236 17.83 17.53 8.60
CA THR A 236 16.79 18.31 9.28
C THR A 236 17.41 19.41 10.13
N CYS A 237 16.69 20.51 10.31
CA CYS A 237 17.13 21.64 11.15
C CYS A 237 16.27 21.83 12.41
N GLY A 238 15.38 20.87 12.68
CA GLY A 238 14.43 20.92 13.80
C GLY A 238 15.07 20.59 15.15
N LYS A 239 14.31 20.80 16.22
CA LYS A 239 14.69 20.40 17.59
C LYS A 239 14.27 18.97 17.94
N ILE A 240 13.42 18.38 17.13
CA ILE A 240 12.96 16.99 17.27
C ILE A 240 13.89 16.12 16.46
N ASP A 241 14.34 15.00 17.03
CA ASP A 241 15.41 14.17 16.48
C ASP A 241 14.99 13.32 15.26
N SER A 242 13.70 13.23 14.95
CA SER A 242 13.19 12.40 13.87
C SER A 242 11.92 12.96 13.22
N LEU A 243 11.70 12.58 11.97
CA LEU A 243 10.43 12.74 11.28
C LEU A 243 9.52 11.53 11.58
N ASN A 244 8.20 11.74 11.49
CA ASN A 244 7.26 10.63 11.43
C ASN A 244 7.67 9.66 10.30
N VAL A 245 7.54 8.35 10.53
CA VAL A 245 8.02 7.31 9.61
C VAL A 245 7.41 7.41 8.21
N SER A 246 6.14 7.77 8.08
CA SER A 246 5.49 7.92 6.78
C SER A 246 5.98 9.16 6.02
N VAL A 247 6.26 10.26 6.74
CA VAL A 247 6.85 11.47 6.16
C VAL A 247 8.26 11.18 5.68
N ALA A 248 9.10 10.56 6.52
CA ALA A 248 10.46 10.17 6.16
C ALA A 248 10.47 9.25 4.93
N THR A 249 9.58 8.24 4.89
CA THR A 249 9.44 7.36 3.73
C THR A 249 9.09 8.15 2.46
N GLY A 250 8.15 9.08 2.54
CA GLY A 250 7.77 9.91 1.39
C GLY A 250 8.93 10.74 0.84
N VAL A 251 9.73 11.36 1.72
CA VAL A 251 10.92 12.15 1.34
C VAL A 251 11.99 11.25 0.67
N LEU A 252 12.29 10.10 1.28
CA LEU A 252 13.29 9.16 0.74
C LEU A 252 12.86 8.56 -0.60
N LEU A 253 11.59 8.18 -0.74
CA LEU A 253 11.06 7.69 -2.01
C LEU A 253 11.05 8.77 -3.10
N TYR A 254 10.73 10.01 -2.75
CA TYR A 254 10.85 11.12 -3.68
C TYR A 254 12.30 11.31 -4.15
N GLU A 255 13.28 11.23 -3.24
CA GLU A 255 14.69 11.36 -3.59
C GLU A 255 15.16 10.21 -4.50
N ILE A 256 14.80 8.96 -4.18
CA ILE A 256 15.06 7.80 -5.06
C ILE A 256 14.44 8.02 -6.45
N TYR A 257 13.20 8.50 -6.51
CA TYR A 257 12.51 8.79 -7.77
C TYR A 257 13.17 9.94 -8.54
N ARG A 258 13.55 11.03 -7.85
CA ARG A 258 14.21 12.19 -8.45
C ARG A 258 15.55 11.82 -9.11
N GLN A 259 16.35 10.99 -8.44
CA GLN A 259 17.64 10.53 -8.95
C GLN A 259 17.52 9.54 -10.11
N SER A 260 16.35 8.99 -10.36
CA SER A 260 16.12 8.03 -11.44
C SER A 260 15.65 8.67 -12.76
N LYS A 261 15.43 9.97 -12.76
CA LYS A 261 15.13 10.78 -13.94
C LYS A 261 16.40 11.41 -14.49
#